data_e3aa8bc550a5bba69ae8a6566d6e486b
#
_entry.id   e3aa8bc550a5bba69ae8a6566d6e486b
#
_cell.length_a   1.000
_cell.length_b   1.000
_cell.length_c   1.000
_cell.angle_alpha   90.00
_cell.angle_beta   90.00
_cell.angle_gamma   90.00
#
_symmetry.space_group_name_H-M   'P 1'
#
loop_
_entity.id
_entity.type
_entity.pdbx_description
1 polymer ?
#
loop_
_entity_poly.entity_id
_entity_poly.type
_entity_poly.pdbx_seq_one_letter_code
_entity_poly.pdbx_strand_id
1 'polypeptide(L)'
;MVYSNLKYQRKICRPAGRQAGEHYMEQEKKQRTYGGRNKNPRRGTRPAPREARRPAYETDPSAEEAAADGLIEGRNAVTEALRAGTAIDKIYVARGDTDRTLSQIVALAKGAGIVVADADHRKLDAMSRTHAHQGVIAVAAVRAYASVEDIFAAAAEKGEKPLIVVCDELSDPHNLGAVIRTAECAGAHGVIIPKRRSAGLTAVVAKTSAGAVSYLPVARVSNIPALLKDLQKQGVWVFGTAADGNTALYDADLKGPAAIVIGSEGDGM
;
A
#
# COMPACT_ATOMS: atom_id res chain seq x y z
N MET A 1 -18.26 11.27 18.12
CA MET A 1 -18.33 12.64 18.64
C MET A 1 -17.13 12.91 19.55
N VAL A 2 -15.89 12.78 19.05
CA VAL A 2 -14.62 12.90 19.81
C VAL A 2 -13.63 13.87 19.10
N TYR A 3 -14.14 14.79 18.29
CA TYR A 3 -13.29 15.78 17.59
C TYR A 3 -13.26 17.17 18.25
N SER A 4 -13.77 17.34 19.49
CA SER A 4 -13.95 18.70 20.05
C SER A 4 -12.84 19.22 20.93
N ASN A 5 -11.71 18.53 21.15
CA ASN A 5 -10.63 19.04 22.00
C ASN A 5 -9.22 19.03 21.39
N LEU A 6 -9.06 18.68 20.13
CA LEU A 6 -7.81 18.94 19.42
C LEU A 6 -7.83 20.40 18.91
N LYS A 7 -7.37 21.35 19.69
CA LYS A 7 -6.98 22.68 19.19
C LYS A 7 -5.85 22.49 18.19
N TYR A 8 -6.23 22.40 16.94
CA TYR A 8 -5.33 22.32 15.80
C TYR A 8 -4.58 23.66 15.67
N GLN A 9 -3.41 23.77 16.27
CA GLN A 9 -2.47 24.80 15.85
C GLN A 9 -1.90 24.34 14.50
N ARG A 10 -2.36 25.00 13.42
CA ARG A 10 -1.77 24.90 12.09
C ARG A 10 -0.29 25.33 12.16
N LYS A 11 0.62 24.42 12.44
CA LYS A 11 1.98 24.54 11.95
C LYS A 11 1.94 24.12 10.49
N ILE A 12 1.87 25.10 9.61
CA ILE A 12 2.07 24.94 8.17
C ILE A 12 3.44 24.27 8.02
N CYS A 13 3.50 23.05 7.54
CA CYS A 13 4.71 22.45 7.00
C CYS A 13 5.17 23.33 5.83
N ARG A 14 6.15 24.18 6.07
CA ARG A 14 6.87 24.85 4.98
C ARG A 14 7.71 23.78 4.32
N PRO A 15 7.64 23.61 2.99
CA PRO A 15 8.57 22.73 2.30
C PRO A 15 9.98 23.28 2.52
N ALA A 16 10.85 22.48 3.11
CA ALA A 16 12.28 22.72 3.12
C ALA A 16 12.76 22.62 1.66
N GLY A 17 13.18 23.76 1.07
CA GLY A 17 13.75 23.66 -0.26
C GLY A 17 13.67 24.93 -1.10
N ARG A 18 14.28 26.02 -0.63
CA ARG A 18 14.72 27.10 -1.54
C ARG A 18 16.20 27.38 -1.37
N GLN A 19 17.05 26.39 -1.54
CA GLN A 19 18.50 26.59 -1.69
C GLN A 19 19.15 25.64 -2.73
N ALA A 20 18.38 24.76 -3.38
CA ALA A 20 18.93 23.91 -4.46
C ALA A 20 18.72 24.50 -5.87
N GLY A 21 18.06 25.63 -6.03
CA GLY A 21 17.73 26.21 -7.34
C GLY A 21 18.81 27.06 -7.99
N GLU A 22 19.77 27.57 -7.25
CA GLU A 22 20.77 28.50 -7.80
C GLU A 22 22.02 27.81 -8.37
N HIS A 23 22.28 26.58 -7.97
CA HIS A 23 23.49 25.87 -8.47
C HIS A 23 23.29 25.14 -9.80
N TYR A 24 22.05 24.97 -10.27
CA TYR A 24 21.75 24.26 -11.53
C TYR A 24 21.78 25.13 -12.78
N MET A 25 21.63 26.46 -12.64
CA MET A 25 21.62 27.40 -13.77
C MET A 25 23.01 27.86 -14.22
N GLU A 26 24.05 27.58 -13.46
CA GLU A 26 25.42 28.03 -13.78
C GLU A 26 26.21 26.99 -14.57
N GLN A 27 25.75 25.75 -14.67
CA GLN A 27 26.42 24.70 -15.46
C GLN A 27 25.96 24.61 -16.92
N GLU A 28 24.80 25.15 -17.29
CA GLU A 28 24.36 25.15 -18.70
C GLU A 28 24.99 26.20 -19.59
N LYS A 29 25.68 27.18 -19.03
CA LYS A 29 26.38 28.24 -19.86
C LYS A 29 27.79 27.90 -20.32
N LYS A 30 28.37 26.76 -19.90
CA LYS A 30 29.77 26.39 -20.27
C LYS A 30 29.92 25.31 -21.35
N GLN A 31 28.84 24.83 -21.96
CA GLN A 31 28.94 23.77 -23.00
C GLN A 31 28.59 24.18 -24.44
N ARG A 32 28.62 25.46 -24.76
CA ARG A 32 28.46 25.91 -26.13
C ARG A 32 29.72 26.64 -26.62
N THR A 33 30.77 25.90 -26.87
CA THR A 33 31.79 26.25 -27.88
C THR A 33 32.81 25.11 -27.97
N TYR A 34 32.69 24.25 -28.95
CA TYR A 34 33.81 23.72 -29.71
C TYR A 34 33.26 22.89 -30.87
N GLY A 35 33.19 23.49 -32.03
CA GLY A 35 33.06 22.80 -33.30
C GLY A 35 34.42 22.26 -33.74
N GLY A 36 34.45 21.02 -34.16
CA GLY A 36 35.65 20.41 -34.74
C GLY A 36 35.27 19.24 -35.64
N ARG A 37 35.22 19.47 -36.94
CA ARG A 37 35.15 18.44 -37.99
C ARG A 37 36.28 17.44 -37.82
N ASN A 38 35.96 16.13 -37.81
CA ASN A 38 36.93 15.18 -38.38
C ASN A 38 36.22 14.02 -39.11
N LYS A 39 36.76 13.74 -40.29
CA LYS A 39 36.27 12.78 -41.28
C LYS A 39 36.94 11.42 -41.07
N ASN A 40 36.13 10.33 -41.03
CA ASN A 40 36.33 8.98 -41.59
C ASN A 40 37.48 8.09 -41.05
N PRO A 41 37.50 6.74 -41.23
CA PRO A 41 36.67 5.87 -42.08
C PRO A 41 36.18 4.54 -41.43
N ARG A 42 35.20 3.95 -42.06
CA ARG A 42 34.68 2.58 -42.07
C ARG A 42 35.51 1.49 -41.36
N ARG A 43 34.95 0.93 -40.26
CA ARG A 43 35.19 -0.43 -39.80
C ARG A 43 33.86 -1.11 -39.56
N GLY A 44 33.67 -2.26 -40.18
CA GLY A 44 32.46 -3.05 -40.12
C GLY A 44 32.11 -3.46 -38.69
N THR A 45 30.91 -3.16 -38.29
CA THR A 45 30.32 -3.58 -37.03
C THR A 45 29.73 -4.98 -37.18
N ARG A 46 30.26 -5.91 -36.40
CA ARG A 46 29.61 -7.23 -36.16
C ARG A 46 28.18 -6.98 -35.65
N PRO A 47 27.16 -7.70 -36.11
CA PRO A 47 25.83 -7.58 -35.58
C PRO A 47 25.81 -8.07 -34.10
N ALA A 48 25.28 -7.23 -33.24
CA ALA A 48 24.99 -7.58 -31.85
C ALA A 48 24.00 -8.75 -31.80
N PRO A 49 24.08 -9.62 -30.77
CA PRO A 49 23.09 -10.69 -30.57
C PRO A 49 21.69 -10.09 -30.52
N ARG A 50 20.78 -10.59 -31.33
CA ARG A 50 19.37 -10.27 -31.25
C ARG A 50 18.87 -10.68 -29.83
N GLU A 51 18.66 -9.69 -28.97
CA GLU A 51 17.82 -9.89 -27.80
C GLU A 51 16.47 -10.42 -28.26
N ALA A 52 16.13 -11.61 -27.78
CA ALA A 52 14.82 -12.20 -27.99
C ALA A 52 13.78 -11.21 -27.47
N ARG A 53 13.09 -10.52 -28.37
CA ARG A 53 11.91 -9.72 -28.04
C ARG A 53 10.94 -10.66 -27.32
N ARG A 54 10.77 -10.46 -26.01
CA ARG A 54 9.63 -10.98 -25.29
C ARG A 54 8.40 -10.49 -26.05
N PRO A 55 7.43 -11.37 -26.36
CA PRO A 55 6.21 -10.92 -26.99
C PRO A 55 5.62 -9.81 -26.08
N ALA A 56 5.37 -8.65 -26.67
CA ALA A 56 4.58 -7.62 -25.99
C ALA A 56 3.20 -8.28 -25.78
N TYR A 57 2.87 -8.54 -24.53
CA TYR A 57 1.49 -8.88 -24.16
C TYR A 57 0.69 -7.61 -24.48
N GLU A 58 -0.16 -7.68 -25.47
CA GLU A 58 -1.22 -6.71 -25.66
C GLU A 58 -2.12 -6.85 -24.43
N THR A 59 -1.98 -5.93 -23.49
CA THR A 59 -2.90 -5.82 -22.35
C THR A 59 -4.26 -5.47 -22.90
N ASP A 60 -5.26 -6.30 -22.59
CA ASP A 60 -6.63 -6.05 -22.96
C ASP A 60 -7.06 -4.70 -22.34
N PRO A 61 -7.47 -3.69 -23.13
CA PRO A 61 -7.87 -2.37 -22.63
C PRO A 61 -8.94 -2.44 -21.54
N SER A 62 -9.80 -3.47 -21.59
CA SER A 62 -10.82 -3.72 -20.57
C SER A 62 -10.22 -4.10 -19.21
N ALA A 63 -9.04 -4.72 -19.19
CA ALA A 63 -8.34 -5.07 -17.94
C ALA A 63 -7.66 -3.84 -17.31
N GLU A 64 -7.18 -2.90 -18.11
CA GLU A 64 -6.60 -1.64 -17.62
C GLU A 64 -7.66 -0.69 -17.07
N GLU A 65 -8.83 -0.58 -17.72
CA GLU A 65 -9.96 0.19 -17.18
C GLU A 65 -10.54 -0.44 -15.90
N ALA A 66 -10.67 -1.76 -15.83
CA ALA A 66 -11.09 -2.47 -14.61
C ALA A 66 -10.09 -2.28 -13.46
N ALA A 67 -8.80 -2.22 -13.76
CA ALA A 67 -7.75 -1.94 -12.76
C ALA A 67 -7.81 -0.49 -12.25
N ALA A 68 -8.21 0.47 -13.07
CA ALA A 68 -8.39 1.88 -12.67
C ALA A 68 -9.49 2.04 -11.60
N ASP A 69 -10.51 1.18 -11.62
CA ASP A 69 -11.59 1.13 -10.63
C ASP A 69 -11.35 0.13 -9.48
N GLY A 70 -10.24 -0.61 -9.53
CA GLY A 70 -9.85 -1.54 -8.48
C GLY A 70 -10.64 -2.86 -8.45
N LEU A 71 -11.49 -3.14 -9.43
CA LEU A 71 -12.21 -4.42 -9.54
C LEU A 71 -11.70 -5.22 -10.73
N ILE A 72 -11.41 -6.51 -10.51
CA ILE A 72 -11.04 -7.48 -11.54
C ILE A 72 -12.12 -8.58 -11.52
N GLU A 73 -12.89 -8.68 -12.60
CA GLU A 73 -14.05 -9.54 -12.67
C GLU A 73 -13.82 -10.72 -13.62
N GLY A 74 -14.32 -11.88 -13.23
CA GLY A 74 -14.29 -13.09 -14.05
C GLY A 74 -13.05 -13.96 -13.83
N ARG A 75 -13.23 -15.25 -14.14
CA ARG A 75 -12.25 -16.31 -13.80
C ARG A 75 -10.91 -16.13 -14.49
N ASN A 76 -10.91 -15.79 -15.77
CA ASN A 76 -9.68 -15.63 -16.53
C ASN A 76 -8.90 -14.41 -16.07
N ALA A 77 -9.57 -13.25 -15.93
CA ALA A 77 -8.95 -12.01 -15.49
C ALA A 77 -8.32 -12.15 -14.09
N VAL A 78 -9.05 -12.74 -13.13
CA VAL A 78 -8.53 -12.99 -11.78
C VAL A 78 -7.36 -13.97 -11.79
N THR A 79 -7.42 -15.03 -12.64
CA THR A 79 -6.33 -15.99 -12.75
C THR A 79 -5.06 -15.32 -13.30
N GLU A 80 -5.19 -14.51 -14.34
CA GLU A 80 -4.05 -13.80 -14.93
C GLU A 80 -3.49 -12.74 -13.99
N ALA A 81 -4.34 -12.00 -13.27
CA ALA A 81 -3.90 -11.05 -12.25
C ALA A 81 -3.08 -11.73 -11.13
N LEU A 82 -3.52 -12.93 -10.69
CA LEU A 82 -2.78 -13.73 -9.71
C LEU A 82 -1.43 -14.20 -10.25
N ARG A 83 -1.38 -14.65 -11.51
CA ARG A 83 -0.14 -15.09 -12.17
C ARG A 83 0.83 -13.96 -12.43
N ALA A 84 0.31 -12.79 -12.79
CA ALA A 84 1.10 -11.59 -13.03
C ALA A 84 1.65 -10.96 -11.72
N GLY A 85 1.22 -11.45 -10.53
CA GLY A 85 1.61 -10.88 -9.25
C GLY A 85 0.99 -9.51 -8.99
N THR A 86 -0.16 -9.23 -9.61
CA THR A 86 -0.90 -7.98 -9.35
C THR A 86 -1.23 -7.88 -7.86
N ALA A 87 -1.05 -6.69 -7.30
CA ALA A 87 -1.40 -6.45 -5.91
C ALA A 87 -2.92 -6.58 -5.72
N ILE A 88 -3.36 -7.60 -4.99
CA ILE A 88 -4.76 -7.89 -4.72
C ILE A 88 -5.01 -7.77 -3.22
N ASP A 89 -6.02 -7.00 -2.86
CA ASP A 89 -6.45 -6.83 -1.48
C ASP A 89 -7.26 -8.05 -1.01
N LYS A 90 -8.28 -8.42 -1.78
CA LYS A 90 -9.23 -9.47 -1.42
C LYS A 90 -9.86 -10.09 -2.66
N ILE A 91 -10.19 -11.38 -2.58
CA ILE A 91 -10.95 -12.08 -3.61
C ILE A 91 -12.28 -12.55 -3.01
N TYR A 92 -13.37 -12.24 -3.69
CA TYR A 92 -14.70 -12.75 -3.38
C TYR A 92 -15.02 -13.90 -4.33
N VAL A 93 -15.48 -15.02 -3.76
CA VAL A 93 -15.83 -16.22 -4.51
C VAL A 93 -17.27 -16.62 -4.18
N ALA A 94 -18.04 -16.99 -5.19
CA ALA A 94 -19.42 -17.42 -5.02
C ALA A 94 -19.51 -18.64 -4.11
N ARG A 95 -20.41 -18.57 -3.11
CA ARG A 95 -20.63 -19.67 -2.20
C ARG A 95 -21.37 -20.82 -2.90
N GLY A 96 -20.84 -22.02 -2.78
CA GLY A 96 -21.45 -23.23 -3.32
C GLY A 96 -20.99 -23.61 -4.73
N ASP A 97 -20.27 -22.74 -5.43
CA ASP A 97 -19.67 -23.08 -6.70
C ASP A 97 -18.41 -23.94 -6.48
N THR A 98 -18.50 -25.21 -6.90
CA THR A 98 -17.41 -26.21 -6.76
C THR A 98 -16.64 -26.43 -8.06
N ASP A 99 -16.59 -25.44 -8.93
CA ASP A 99 -15.88 -25.51 -10.19
C ASP A 99 -14.35 -25.64 -9.97
N ARG A 100 -13.72 -26.46 -10.82
CA ARG A 100 -12.27 -26.68 -10.80
C ARG A 100 -11.48 -25.39 -10.94
N THR A 101 -11.93 -24.46 -11.79
CA THR A 101 -11.26 -23.16 -12.01
C THR A 101 -11.31 -22.28 -10.77
N LEU A 102 -12.47 -22.20 -10.12
CA LEU A 102 -12.59 -21.44 -8.86
C LEU A 102 -11.73 -22.05 -7.75
N SER A 103 -11.67 -23.38 -7.67
CA SER A 103 -10.79 -24.06 -6.71
C SER A 103 -9.32 -23.76 -6.96
N GLN A 104 -8.88 -23.66 -8.21
CA GLN A 104 -7.52 -23.25 -8.58
C GLN A 104 -7.24 -21.79 -8.20
N ILE A 105 -8.17 -20.88 -8.46
CA ILE A 105 -8.05 -19.46 -8.06
C ILE A 105 -7.89 -19.35 -6.54
N VAL A 106 -8.74 -20.08 -5.78
CA VAL A 106 -8.65 -20.10 -4.31
C VAL A 106 -7.31 -20.63 -3.82
N ALA A 107 -6.78 -21.69 -4.45
CA ALA A 107 -5.48 -22.27 -4.10
C ALA A 107 -4.33 -21.27 -4.38
N LEU A 108 -4.33 -20.64 -5.57
CA LEU A 108 -3.34 -19.62 -5.93
C LEU A 108 -3.39 -18.41 -4.98
N ALA A 109 -4.60 -17.92 -4.69
CA ALA A 109 -4.79 -16.80 -3.76
C ALA A 109 -4.29 -17.11 -2.35
N LYS A 110 -4.60 -18.29 -1.83
CA LYS A 110 -4.10 -18.75 -0.52
C LYS A 110 -2.58 -18.89 -0.51
N GLY A 111 -1.98 -19.42 -1.58
CA GLY A 111 -0.53 -19.54 -1.74
C GLY A 111 0.16 -18.16 -1.76
N ALA A 112 -0.49 -17.14 -2.33
CA ALA A 112 -0.03 -15.76 -2.33
C ALA A 112 -0.38 -14.98 -1.03
N GLY A 113 -1.01 -15.62 -0.03
CA GLY A 113 -1.40 -14.97 1.21
C GLY A 113 -2.56 -13.97 1.09
N ILE A 114 -3.28 -13.99 -0.05
CA ILE A 114 -4.42 -13.12 -0.32
C ILE A 114 -5.66 -13.62 0.42
N VAL A 115 -6.45 -12.69 0.97
CA VAL A 115 -7.68 -13.01 1.67
C VAL A 115 -8.76 -13.43 0.68
N VAL A 116 -9.29 -14.65 0.82
CA VAL A 116 -10.46 -15.13 0.08
C VAL A 116 -11.68 -15.09 1.00
N ALA A 117 -12.76 -14.48 0.53
CA ALA A 117 -14.03 -14.39 1.23
C ALA A 117 -15.13 -14.99 0.39
N ASP A 118 -15.97 -15.82 1.03
CA ASP A 118 -17.18 -16.32 0.41
C ASP A 118 -18.22 -15.20 0.28
N ALA A 119 -18.88 -15.13 -0.86
CA ALA A 119 -19.96 -14.20 -1.14
C ALA A 119 -21.14 -14.93 -1.77
N ASP A 120 -22.35 -14.44 -1.55
CA ASP A 120 -23.49 -14.87 -2.33
C ASP A 120 -23.51 -14.20 -3.71
N HIS A 121 -24.24 -14.78 -4.67
CA HIS A 121 -24.33 -14.22 -6.02
C HIS A 121 -24.88 -12.80 -6.03
N ARG A 122 -25.86 -12.48 -5.15
CA ARG A 122 -26.44 -11.13 -5.05
C ARG A 122 -25.39 -10.08 -4.67
N LYS A 123 -24.46 -10.45 -3.77
CA LYS A 123 -23.37 -9.56 -3.40
C LYS A 123 -22.38 -9.37 -4.55
N LEU A 124 -22.07 -10.43 -5.28
CA LEU A 124 -21.21 -10.34 -6.46
C LEU A 124 -21.87 -9.52 -7.56
N ASP A 125 -23.16 -9.72 -7.82
CA ASP A 125 -23.93 -8.93 -8.79
C ASP A 125 -23.97 -7.43 -8.42
N ALA A 126 -24.13 -7.13 -7.12
CA ALA A 126 -24.13 -5.76 -6.63
C ALA A 126 -22.75 -5.07 -6.70
N MET A 127 -21.67 -5.85 -6.65
CA MET A 127 -20.30 -5.34 -6.80
C MET A 127 -19.88 -5.25 -8.26
N SER A 128 -20.40 -6.16 -9.11
CA SER A 128 -20.02 -6.28 -10.51
C SER A 128 -20.50 -5.10 -11.33
N ARG A 129 -19.65 -4.61 -12.22
CA ARG A 129 -20.00 -3.58 -13.20
C ARG A 129 -20.41 -4.17 -14.54
N THR A 130 -19.77 -5.27 -14.90
CA THR A 130 -19.97 -5.91 -16.19
C THR A 130 -21.08 -6.97 -16.16
N HIS A 131 -21.53 -7.36 -14.95
CA HIS A 131 -22.41 -8.51 -14.70
C HIS A 131 -21.88 -9.84 -15.27
N ALA A 132 -20.59 -9.90 -15.56
CA ALA A 132 -19.89 -11.07 -16.10
C ALA A 132 -18.86 -11.68 -15.14
N HIS A 133 -19.08 -11.53 -13.80
CA HIS A 133 -18.13 -11.93 -12.77
C HIS A 133 -17.86 -13.44 -12.70
N GLN A 134 -18.70 -14.30 -13.28
CA GLN A 134 -18.49 -15.77 -13.35
C GLN A 134 -18.21 -16.41 -11.98
N GLY A 135 -18.79 -15.87 -10.90
CA GLY A 135 -18.62 -16.36 -9.54
C GLY A 135 -17.34 -15.88 -8.83
N VAL A 136 -16.56 -14.96 -9.41
CA VAL A 136 -15.36 -14.42 -8.75
C VAL A 136 -15.13 -12.95 -9.09
N ILE A 137 -14.77 -12.17 -8.06
CA ILE A 137 -14.34 -10.77 -8.18
C ILE A 137 -13.12 -10.58 -7.26
N ALA A 138 -12.04 -10.05 -7.80
CA ALA A 138 -10.90 -9.59 -7.01
C ALA A 138 -10.93 -8.06 -6.88
N VAL A 139 -10.54 -7.58 -5.70
CA VAL A 139 -10.32 -6.17 -5.41
C VAL A 139 -8.84 -5.92 -5.47
N ALA A 140 -8.38 -5.12 -6.41
CA ALA A 140 -6.98 -4.76 -6.54
C ALA A 140 -6.57 -3.83 -5.39
N ALA A 141 -5.34 -4.00 -4.92
CA ALA A 141 -4.71 -3.06 -4.01
C ALA A 141 -3.92 -2.03 -4.83
N VAL A 142 -3.97 -0.77 -4.42
CA VAL A 142 -3.23 0.33 -5.09
C VAL A 142 -1.71 0.19 -4.94
N ARG A 143 -1.26 -0.65 -4.00
CA ARG A 143 0.14 -0.97 -3.74
C ARG A 143 0.25 -2.36 -3.13
N ALA A 144 1.37 -3.04 -3.36
CA ALA A 144 1.72 -4.26 -2.66
C ALA A 144 1.89 -3.99 -1.15
N TYR A 145 1.42 -4.92 -0.33
CA TYR A 145 1.63 -4.86 1.11
C TYR A 145 3.10 -5.16 1.42
N ALA A 146 3.63 -4.40 2.36
CA ALA A 146 4.95 -4.60 2.94
C ALA A 146 4.92 -5.71 4.00
N SER A 147 6.09 -6.19 4.39
CA SER A 147 6.27 -7.00 5.58
C SER A 147 6.49 -6.12 6.82
N VAL A 148 6.46 -6.70 8.00
CA VAL A 148 6.79 -5.97 9.24
C VAL A 148 8.29 -5.63 9.25
N GLU A 149 9.11 -6.51 8.70
CA GLU A 149 10.56 -6.35 8.54
C GLU A 149 10.91 -5.15 7.65
N ASP A 150 10.13 -4.90 6.58
CA ASP A 150 10.31 -3.73 5.72
C ASP A 150 10.09 -2.41 6.48
N ILE A 151 9.18 -2.40 7.45
CA ILE A 151 8.95 -1.23 8.31
C ILE A 151 10.17 -0.95 9.20
N PHE A 152 10.76 -2.00 9.77
CA PHE A 152 11.99 -1.85 10.55
C PHE A 152 13.18 -1.45 9.68
N ALA A 153 13.28 -2.00 8.46
CA ALA A 153 14.31 -1.62 7.50
C ALA A 153 14.20 -0.13 7.13
N ALA A 154 12.98 0.38 6.90
CA ALA A 154 12.75 1.80 6.61
C ALA A 154 13.21 2.72 7.76
N ALA A 155 13.03 2.30 9.02
CA ALA A 155 13.56 3.04 10.18
C ALA A 155 15.09 3.02 10.23
N ALA A 156 15.67 1.84 9.99
CA ALA A 156 17.12 1.65 10.00
C ALA A 156 17.83 2.45 8.88
N GLU A 157 17.25 2.50 7.68
CA GLU A 157 17.76 3.30 6.55
C GLU A 157 17.82 4.79 6.86
N LYS A 158 16.86 5.30 7.65
CA LYS A 158 16.84 6.69 8.11
C LYS A 158 17.74 6.93 9.33
N GLY A 159 18.28 5.88 9.95
CA GLY A 159 19.01 5.97 11.23
C GLY A 159 18.11 6.37 12.39
N GLU A 160 16.82 6.11 12.30
CA GLU A 160 15.80 6.52 13.27
C GLU A 160 15.27 5.33 14.09
N LYS A 161 14.71 5.63 15.25
CA LYS A 161 13.98 4.63 16.03
C LYS A 161 12.63 4.36 15.40
N PRO A 162 12.17 3.10 15.31
CA PRO A 162 10.92 2.79 14.65
C PRO A 162 9.73 3.46 15.36
N LEU A 163 8.94 4.21 14.60
CA LEU A 163 7.62 4.70 14.96
C LEU A 163 6.61 3.99 14.07
N ILE A 164 5.76 3.18 14.66
CA ILE A 164 4.81 2.30 13.96
C ILE A 164 3.39 2.66 14.37
N VAL A 165 2.47 2.71 13.43
CA VAL A 165 1.04 2.83 13.73
C VAL A 165 0.36 1.49 13.48
N VAL A 166 -0.35 0.98 14.47
CA VAL A 166 -1.10 -0.28 14.39
C VAL A 166 -2.58 0.06 14.43
N CYS A 167 -3.32 -0.26 13.37
CA CYS A 167 -4.77 -0.07 13.31
C CYS A 167 -5.45 -1.40 13.63
N ASP A 168 -6.27 -1.44 14.66
CA ASP A 168 -7.06 -2.61 15.02
C ASP A 168 -8.52 -2.41 14.61
N GLU A 169 -9.03 -3.31 13.75
CA GLU A 169 -10.43 -3.33 13.25
C GLU A 169 -10.93 -2.03 12.58
N LEU A 170 -10.05 -1.26 11.94
CA LEU A 170 -10.42 -0.06 11.19
C LEU A 170 -11.06 -0.47 9.86
N SER A 171 -12.39 -0.55 9.80
CA SER A 171 -13.12 -1.04 8.62
C SER A 171 -13.49 0.05 7.60
N ASP A 172 -13.48 1.33 7.98
CA ASP A 172 -13.73 2.44 7.07
C ASP A 172 -12.46 2.84 6.30
N PRO A 173 -12.46 2.77 4.94
CA PRO A 173 -11.33 3.18 4.13
C PRO A 173 -11.01 4.68 4.24
N HIS A 174 -11.98 5.54 4.57
CA HIS A 174 -11.71 6.96 4.78
C HIS A 174 -10.86 7.18 6.04
N ASN A 175 -11.18 6.48 7.11
CA ASN A 175 -10.42 6.54 8.36
C ASN A 175 -9.03 5.96 8.20
N LEU A 176 -8.89 4.81 7.53
CA LEU A 176 -7.57 4.24 7.24
C LEU A 176 -6.71 5.20 6.40
N GLY A 177 -7.28 5.83 5.37
CA GLY A 177 -6.56 6.81 4.57
C GLY A 177 -6.12 8.03 5.38
N ALA A 178 -6.97 8.54 6.27
CA ALA A 178 -6.64 9.65 7.17
C ALA A 178 -5.51 9.28 8.16
N VAL A 179 -5.53 8.06 8.70
CA VAL A 179 -4.46 7.54 9.57
C VAL A 179 -3.15 7.43 8.80
N ILE A 180 -3.14 6.82 7.61
CA ILE A 180 -1.93 6.70 6.78
C ILE A 180 -1.33 8.08 6.48
N ARG A 181 -2.16 9.06 6.09
CA ARG A 181 -1.71 10.43 5.84
C ARG A 181 -1.10 11.08 7.07
N THR A 182 -1.75 10.93 8.22
CA THR A 182 -1.26 11.49 9.48
C THR A 182 0.03 10.82 9.94
N ALA A 183 0.11 9.50 9.81
CA ALA A 183 1.29 8.71 10.15
C ALA A 183 2.50 9.12 9.30
N GLU A 184 2.32 9.29 7.99
CA GLU A 184 3.37 9.75 7.09
C GLU A 184 3.86 11.15 7.46
N CYS A 185 2.94 12.11 7.69
CA CYS A 185 3.29 13.46 8.11
C CYS A 185 3.96 13.52 9.50
N ALA A 186 3.68 12.56 10.37
CA ALA A 186 4.31 12.43 11.69
C ALA A 186 5.69 11.75 11.64
N GLY A 187 6.14 11.29 10.48
CA GLY A 187 7.41 10.58 10.31
C GLY A 187 7.35 9.13 10.77
N ALA A 188 6.19 8.49 10.79
CA ALA A 188 6.09 7.07 11.05
C ALA A 188 6.79 6.26 9.95
N HIS A 189 7.28 5.07 10.29
CA HIS A 189 7.99 4.19 9.37
C HIS A 189 7.08 3.16 8.71
N GLY A 190 5.88 2.99 9.23
CA GLY A 190 4.88 2.14 8.62
C GLY A 190 3.57 2.07 9.41
N VAL A 191 2.56 1.52 8.73
CA VAL A 191 1.25 1.22 9.30
C VAL A 191 1.03 -0.29 9.24
N ILE A 192 0.48 -0.87 10.29
CA ILE A 192 0.13 -2.29 10.34
C ILE A 192 -1.38 -2.43 10.51
N ILE A 193 -1.99 -3.25 9.67
CA ILE A 193 -3.43 -3.53 9.69
C ILE A 193 -3.68 -5.04 9.80
N PRO A 194 -4.81 -5.50 10.35
CA PRO A 194 -5.16 -6.92 10.32
C PRO A 194 -5.57 -7.36 8.91
N LYS A 195 -5.33 -8.64 8.58
CA LYS A 195 -5.75 -9.24 7.30
C LYS A 195 -7.28 -9.31 7.15
N ARG A 196 -8.01 -9.34 8.25
CA ARG A 196 -9.48 -9.41 8.29
C ARG A 196 -10.01 -8.29 9.17
N ARG A 197 -11.28 -7.91 8.97
CA ARG A 197 -11.97 -6.86 9.72
C ARG A 197 -11.26 -5.50 9.65
N SER A 198 -10.66 -5.20 8.50
CA SER A 198 -10.01 -3.92 8.23
C SER A 198 -10.25 -3.53 6.79
N ALA A 199 -10.25 -2.23 6.53
CA ALA A 199 -10.15 -1.70 5.18
C ALA A 199 -8.81 -2.10 4.56
N GLY A 200 -8.80 -2.37 3.26
CA GLY A 200 -7.59 -2.65 2.50
C GLY A 200 -7.09 -1.42 1.74
N LEU A 201 -5.95 -1.55 1.05
CA LEU A 201 -5.35 -0.47 0.26
C LEU A 201 -6.09 -0.26 -1.07
N THR A 202 -7.32 0.22 -0.99
CA THR A 202 -8.19 0.49 -2.15
C THR A 202 -7.94 1.88 -2.75
N ALA A 203 -8.54 2.16 -3.92
CA ALA A 203 -8.50 3.49 -4.54
C ALA A 203 -9.06 4.58 -3.61
N VAL A 204 -10.05 4.26 -2.76
CA VAL A 204 -10.58 5.19 -1.76
C VAL A 204 -9.51 5.56 -0.74
N VAL A 205 -8.74 4.57 -0.24
CA VAL A 205 -7.62 4.82 0.69
C VAL A 205 -6.54 5.65 0.03
N ALA A 206 -6.21 5.39 -1.24
CA ALA A 206 -5.24 6.21 -1.97
C ALA A 206 -5.67 7.68 -2.06
N LYS A 207 -6.96 7.91 -2.37
CA LYS A 207 -7.53 9.26 -2.46
C LYS A 207 -7.55 9.96 -1.10
N THR A 208 -8.01 9.28 -0.05
CA THR A 208 -8.16 9.87 1.29
C THR A 208 -6.83 10.05 2.02
N SER A 209 -5.83 9.23 1.71
CA SER A 209 -4.47 9.42 2.18
C SER A 209 -3.71 10.54 1.45
N ALA A 210 -4.32 11.17 0.44
CA ALA A 210 -3.68 12.19 -0.39
C ALA A 210 -2.33 11.71 -0.99
N GLY A 211 -2.25 10.43 -1.35
CA GLY A 211 -1.07 9.80 -1.93
C GLY A 211 -0.03 9.29 -0.92
N ALA A 212 -0.18 9.53 0.38
CA ALA A 212 0.75 9.07 1.41
C ALA A 212 0.94 7.53 1.40
N VAL A 213 -0.08 6.77 1.00
CA VAL A 213 -0.02 5.32 0.84
C VAL A 213 1.08 4.86 -0.13
N SER A 214 1.52 5.71 -1.06
CA SER A 214 2.60 5.39 -2.00
C SER A 214 4.00 5.46 -1.36
N TYR A 215 4.14 6.14 -0.25
CA TYR A 215 5.41 6.37 0.43
C TYR A 215 5.54 5.53 1.70
N LEU A 216 4.50 5.50 2.52
CA LEU A 216 4.51 4.82 3.81
C LEU A 216 4.24 3.31 3.65
N PRO A 217 5.14 2.41 4.07
CA PRO A 217 4.91 0.97 4.06
C PRO A 217 3.67 0.58 4.87
N VAL A 218 2.81 -0.27 4.32
CA VAL A 218 1.65 -0.81 5.02
C VAL A 218 1.75 -2.34 5.05
N ALA A 219 1.85 -2.90 6.25
CA ALA A 219 1.94 -4.35 6.46
C ALA A 219 0.60 -4.94 6.90
N ARG A 220 0.39 -6.23 6.59
CA ARG A 220 -0.80 -6.98 7.01
C ARG A 220 -0.42 -8.16 7.90
N VAL A 221 -1.09 -8.27 9.04
CA VAL A 221 -0.88 -9.36 9.99
C VAL A 221 -2.15 -10.14 10.28
N SER A 222 -2.02 -11.39 10.64
CA SER A 222 -3.17 -12.24 10.95
C SER A 222 -3.68 -12.06 12.38
N ASN A 223 -2.80 -11.59 13.29
CA ASN A 223 -3.09 -11.51 14.72
C ASN A 223 -2.37 -10.31 15.34
N ILE A 224 -3.13 -9.26 15.67
CA ILE A 224 -2.58 -8.04 16.29
C ILE A 224 -2.01 -8.33 17.68
N PRO A 225 -2.70 -9.02 18.62
CA PRO A 225 -2.13 -9.34 19.93
C PRO A 225 -0.79 -10.08 19.88
N ALA A 226 -0.63 -11.03 18.94
CA ALA A 226 0.64 -11.72 18.76
C ALA A 226 1.74 -10.77 18.25
N LEU A 227 1.42 -9.94 17.24
CA LEU A 227 2.32 -8.91 16.75
C LEU A 227 2.80 -7.99 17.88
N LEU A 228 1.89 -7.46 18.70
CA LEU A 228 2.26 -6.52 19.78
C LEU A 228 3.25 -7.15 20.77
N LYS A 229 3.06 -8.43 21.11
CA LYS A 229 4.03 -9.17 21.95
C LYS A 229 5.40 -9.33 21.27
N ASP A 230 5.42 -9.52 19.96
CA ASP A 230 6.66 -9.66 19.22
C ASP A 230 7.38 -8.31 19.05
N LEU A 231 6.66 -7.22 18.87
CA LEU A 231 7.21 -5.86 18.91
C LEU A 231 7.83 -5.55 20.28
N GLN A 232 7.14 -5.89 21.37
CA GLN A 232 7.66 -5.71 22.74
C GLN A 232 8.95 -6.49 22.98
N LYS A 233 9.06 -7.73 22.49
CA LYS A 233 10.30 -8.53 22.58
C LYS A 233 11.47 -7.88 21.81
N GLN A 234 11.18 -7.12 20.76
CA GLN A 234 12.14 -6.35 19.98
C GLN A 234 12.45 -4.98 20.60
N GLY A 235 11.94 -4.68 21.80
CA GLY A 235 12.20 -3.44 22.51
C GLY A 235 11.33 -2.25 22.06
N VAL A 236 10.26 -2.50 21.32
CA VAL A 236 9.30 -1.45 20.92
C VAL A 236 8.25 -1.28 22.02
N TRP A 237 8.10 -0.05 22.51
CA TRP A 237 7.04 0.30 23.46
C TRP A 237 5.69 0.39 22.74
N VAL A 238 4.67 -0.23 23.32
CA VAL A 238 3.32 -0.27 22.75
C VAL A 238 2.41 0.65 23.55
N PHE A 239 1.82 1.63 22.86
CA PHE A 239 0.89 2.60 23.41
C PHE A 239 -0.50 2.38 22.81
N GLY A 240 -1.47 2.05 23.62
CA GLY A 240 -2.86 1.96 23.19
C GLY A 240 -3.56 3.31 23.31
N THR A 241 -4.37 3.67 22.33
CA THR A 241 -5.19 4.89 22.40
C THR A 241 -6.59 4.56 22.91
N ALA A 242 -7.01 5.17 24.00
CA ALA A 242 -8.34 5.00 24.58
C ALA A 242 -8.89 6.36 25.03
N ALA A 243 -10.23 6.51 25.00
CA ALA A 243 -10.87 7.76 25.41
C ALA A 243 -10.76 8.02 26.92
N ASP A 244 -10.63 6.95 27.70
CA ASP A 244 -10.47 6.93 29.16
C ASP A 244 -9.02 6.68 29.61
N GLY A 245 -8.05 6.87 28.71
CA GLY A 245 -6.64 6.70 28.99
C GLY A 245 -6.14 7.61 30.09
N ASN A 246 -5.30 7.09 30.99
CA ASN A 246 -4.78 7.82 32.15
C ASN A 246 -3.65 8.81 31.80
N THR A 247 -3.09 8.74 30.60
CA THR A 247 -1.98 9.57 30.17
C THR A 247 -2.34 10.30 28.87
N ALA A 248 -2.21 11.61 28.86
CA ALA A 248 -2.42 12.37 27.63
C ALA A 248 -1.28 12.09 26.63
N LEU A 249 -1.58 12.12 25.34
CA LEU A 249 -0.60 11.86 24.27
C LEU A 249 0.67 12.71 24.40
N TYR A 250 0.52 13.96 24.82
CA TYR A 250 1.65 14.90 24.97
C TYR A 250 2.53 14.62 26.20
N ASP A 251 2.01 13.84 27.16
CA ASP A 251 2.74 13.45 28.38
C ASP A 251 3.38 12.06 28.22
N ALA A 252 3.07 11.33 27.15
CA ALA A 252 3.64 10.02 26.86
C ALA A 252 5.08 10.17 26.36
N ASP A 253 5.98 9.32 26.87
CA ASP A 253 7.36 9.27 26.39
C ASP A 253 7.47 8.45 25.08
N LEU A 254 7.33 9.14 23.96
CA LEU A 254 7.44 8.57 22.61
C LEU A 254 8.85 8.71 22.00
N LYS A 255 9.87 9.04 22.81
CA LYS A 255 11.25 9.24 22.32
C LYS A 255 12.00 7.94 21.98
N GLY A 256 11.47 6.80 22.43
CA GLY A 256 11.99 5.47 22.14
C GLY A 256 11.40 4.85 20.87
N PRO A 257 11.77 3.58 20.57
CA PRO A 257 11.02 2.78 19.59
C PRO A 257 9.56 2.64 20.05
N ALA A 258 8.60 3.04 19.22
CA ALA A 258 7.20 3.13 19.65
C ALA A 258 6.23 2.55 18.61
N ALA A 259 5.19 1.88 19.10
CA ALA A 259 4.03 1.46 18.33
C ALA A 259 2.77 2.08 18.96
N ILE A 260 2.04 2.87 18.19
CA ILE A 260 0.77 3.48 18.60
C ILE A 260 -0.37 2.64 18.04
N VAL A 261 -1.19 2.10 18.91
CA VAL A 261 -2.33 1.26 18.54
C VAL A 261 -3.60 2.10 18.54
N ILE A 262 -4.30 2.09 17.42
CA ILE A 262 -5.58 2.78 17.20
C ILE A 262 -6.67 1.72 17.05
N GLY A 263 -7.63 1.72 17.96
CA GLY A 263 -8.78 0.81 17.95
C GLY A 263 -9.92 1.26 17.04
N SER A 264 -10.98 0.46 16.98
CA SER A 264 -12.22 0.75 16.24
C SER A 264 -13.01 1.90 16.88
N GLU A 265 -13.90 2.53 16.10
CA GLU A 265 -14.70 3.69 16.56
C GLU A 265 -15.79 3.33 17.57
N GLY A 266 -16.17 2.06 17.72
CA GLY A 266 -17.31 1.64 18.55
C GLY A 266 -16.89 0.91 19.83
N ASP A 267 -16.08 -0.10 19.67
CA ASP A 267 -15.77 -1.05 20.72
C ASP A 267 -14.44 -0.78 21.43
N GLY A 268 -13.69 0.23 20.96
CA GLY A 268 -12.35 0.54 21.48
C GLY A 268 -11.33 -0.55 21.14
N MET A 269 -10.34 -0.70 22.00
CA MET A 269 -9.34 -1.77 21.95
C MET A 269 -9.69 -2.89 22.92
#